data_8e23b8feee09b1494a0466412dea63b4
#
_entry.id   8e23b8feee09b1494a0466412dea63b4
#
_cell.length_a   1.000
_cell.length_b   1.000
_cell.length_c   1.000
_cell.angle_alpha   90.00
_cell.angle_beta   90.00
_cell.angle_gamma   90.00
#
_symmetry.space_group_name_H-M   'P 1'
#
loop_
_entity.id
_entity.type
_entity.pdbx_description
1 polymer ?
#
loop_
_entity_poly.entity_id
_entity_poly.type
_entity_poly.pdbx_seq_one_letter_code
_entity_poly.pdbx_strand_id
1 'polypeptide(L)'
;MDAGEAALIAASGLWLALPAMLPNSAAVLFGRGAPMDLGKTWRGRRLLGDGKTWRGFFGGAASGIALGLLMLLLANIAGWSGNGGFGPTGQALGVITLLAVGSLLGDMLGSFIKRRLDVPRGAKLPVMDQYDFLIGAFLVAGIAYPVWLYESYLQGWSLLALLSLLVATPLLHRAMNIIGYRMGKKEVPW
;
A
#
# COMPACT_ATOMS: atom_id res chain seq x y z
N MET A 1 -10.89 24.72 13.89
CA MET A 1 -9.90 23.62 13.99
C MET A 1 -8.63 24.19 14.61
N ASP A 2 -8.21 23.64 15.69
CA ASP A 2 -6.91 23.97 16.30
C ASP A 2 -5.77 23.12 15.73
N ALA A 3 -4.52 23.40 16.15
CA ALA A 3 -3.34 22.68 15.66
C ALA A 3 -3.34 21.19 16.10
N GLY A 4 -3.90 20.87 17.26
CA GLY A 4 -4.02 19.51 17.75
C GLY A 4 -5.01 18.68 16.95
N GLU A 5 -6.18 19.24 16.65
CA GLU A 5 -7.17 18.61 15.78
C GLU A 5 -6.61 18.34 14.37
N ALA A 6 -5.88 19.31 13.79
CA ALA A 6 -5.24 19.14 12.50
C ALA A 6 -4.20 18.01 12.51
N ALA A 7 -3.40 17.92 13.56
CA ALA A 7 -2.40 16.85 13.72
C ALA A 7 -3.05 15.47 13.87
N LEU A 8 -4.17 15.37 14.60
CA LEU A 8 -4.91 14.12 14.75
C LEU A 8 -5.52 13.65 13.40
N ILE A 9 -6.09 14.58 12.62
CA ILE A 9 -6.63 14.24 11.28
C ILE A 9 -5.50 13.78 10.35
N ALA A 10 -4.36 14.47 10.36
CA ALA A 10 -3.20 14.07 9.57
C ALA A 10 -2.67 12.67 9.98
N ALA A 11 -2.59 12.41 11.29
CA ALA A 11 -2.18 11.11 11.82
C ALA A 11 -3.18 9.99 11.49
N SER A 12 -4.48 10.28 11.53
CA SER A 12 -5.51 9.30 11.17
C SER A 12 -5.40 8.84 9.72
N GLY A 13 -5.04 9.72 8.79
CA GLY A 13 -4.79 9.35 7.40
C GLY A 13 -3.64 8.36 7.24
N LEU A 14 -2.55 8.56 7.97
CA LEU A 14 -1.44 7.62 7.99
C LEU A 14 -1.83 6.28 8.63
N TRP A 15 -2.54 6.35 9.76
CA TRP A 15 -3.05 5.17 10.45
C TRP A 15 -3.89 4.30 9.51
N LEU A 16 -4.92 4.86 8.89
CA LEU A 16 -5.83 4.13 8.01
C LEU A 16 -5.14 3.55 6.76
N ALA A 17 -4.02 4.13 6.31
CA ALA A 17 -3.26 3.65 5.17
C ALA A 17 -2.23 2.55 5.50
N LEU A 18 -1.91 2.29 6.78
CA LEU A 18 -0.90 1.30 7.16
C LEU A 18 -1.11 -0.10 6.55
N PRO A 19 -2.35 -0.64 6.47
CA PRO A 19 -2.60 -1.93 5.81
C PRO A 19 -2.22 -1.95 4.33
N ALA A 20 -2.19 -0.79 3.64
CA ALA A 20 -1.72 -0.66 2.26
C ALA A 20 -0.21 -0.48 2.16
N MET A 21 0.44 0.10 3.17
CA MET A 21 1.87 0.42 3.13
C MET A 21 2.78 -0.78 3.38
N LEU A 22 2.38 -1.71 4.25
CA LEU A 22 3.20 -2.86 4.63
C LEU A 22 3.34 -3.92 3.53
N PRO A 23 2.30 -4.26 2.74
CA PRO A 23 2.32 -5.40 1.81
C PRO A 23 3.51 -5.42 0.86
N ASN A 24 3.85 -4.30 0.24
CA ASN A 24 4.94 -4.23 -0.75
C ASN A 24 6.31 -4.45 -0.12
N SER A 25 6.54 -3.92 1.08
CA SER A 25 7.78 -4.15 1.81
C SER A 25 7.87 -5.61 2.28
N ALA A 26 6.78 -6.17 2.78
CA ALA A 26 6.71 -7.57 3.19
C ALA A 26 6.86 -8.53 2.00
N ALA A 27 6.28 -8.21 0.84
CA ALA A 27 6.39 -9.02 -0.37
C ALA A 27 7.85 -9.27 -0.79
N VAL A 28 8.77 -8.33 -0.51
CA VAL A 28 10.21 -8.50 -0.77
C VAL A 28 10.80 -9.62 0.11
N LEU A 29 10.33 -9.76 1.35
CA LEU A 29 10.79 -10.81 2.27
C LEU A 29 10.35 -12.21 1.82
N PHE A 30 9.16 -12.31 1.24
CA PHE A 30 8.59 -13.56 0.73
C PHE A 30 8.89 -13.80 -0.76
N GLY A 31 9.52 -12.86 -1.45
CA GLY A 31 9.61 -12.72 -2.91
C GLY A 31 10.33 -13.83 -3.68
N ARG A 32 10.70 -14.94 -3.04
CA ARG A 32 11.24 -16.13 -3.71
C ARG A 32 10.10 -16.99 -4.27
N GLY A 33 10.28 -17.58 -5.45
CA GLY A 33 9.32 -18.50 -6.06
C GLY A 33 8.94 -18.14 -7.48
N ALA A 34 7.88 -18.79 -8.00
CA ALA A 34 7.43 -18.62 -9.37
C ALA A 34 6.95 -17.19 -9.64
N PRO A 35 7.39 -16.56 -10.75
CA PRO A 35 6.86 -15.28 -11.19
C PRO A 35 5.36 -15.37 -11.48
N MET A 36 4.60 -14.33 -11.17
CA MET A 36 3.15 -14.31 -11.39
C MET A 36 2.78 -14.31 -12.88
N ASP A 37 3.64 -13.76 -13.73
CA ASP A 37 3.47 -13.79 -15.19
C ASP A 37 3.94 -15.11 -15.84
N LEU A 38 4.50 -16.05 -15.07
CA LEU A 38 5.03 -17.34 -15.53
C LEU A 38 5.95 -17.20 -16.77
N GLY A 39 6.70 -16.10 -16.87
CA GLY A 39 7.56 -15.83 -18.00
C GLY A 39 6.84 -15.29 -19.25
N LYS A 40 5.52 -15.08 -19.20
CA LYS A 40 4.75 -14.61 -20.34
C LYS A 40 5.18 -13.23 -20.81
N THR A 41 5.18 -13.06 -22.12
CA THR A 41 5.51 -11.81 -22.79
C THR A 41 4.33 -11.29 -23.60
N TRP A 42 4.27 -9.99 -23.78
CA TRP A 42 3.36 -9.33 -24.68
C TRP A 42 4.15 -8.31 -25.52
N ARG A 43 4.04 -8.40 -26.85
CA ARG A 43 4.82 -7.61 -27.81
C ARG A 43 6.34 -7.68 -27.53
N GLY A 44 6.85 -8.88 -27.25
CA GLY A 44 8.28 -9.14 -26.99
C GLY A 44 8.79 -8.73 -25.60
N ARG A 45 7.93 -8.19 -24.72
CA ARG A 45 8.31 -7.74 -23.37
C ARG A 45 7.58 -8.51 -22.29
N ARG A 46 8.27 -8.83 -21.18
CA ARG A 46 7.66 -9.48 -20.01
C ARG A 46 6.43 -8.70 -19.53
N LEU A 47 5.43 -9.39 -19.01
CA LEU A 47 4.22 -8.73 -18.48
C LEU A 47 4.54 -7.98 -17.17
N LEU A 48 5.15 -8.67 -16.19
CA LEU A 48 5.44 -8.11 -14.87
C LEU A 48 6.95 -8.18 -14.56
N GLY A 49 7.59 -9.32 -14.91
CA GLY A 49 8.98 -9.64 -14.62
C GLY A 49 9.14 -10.46 -13.33
N ASP A 50 10.38 -10.90 -13.08
CA ASP A 50 10.69 -11.90 -12.05
C ASP A 50 10.51 -11.41 -10.61
N GLY A 51 10.41 -10.10 -10.41
CA GLY A 51 10.22 -9.51 -9.09
C GLY A 51 8.81 -9.64 -8.50
N LYS A 52 7.81 -9.97 -9.33
CA LYS A 52 6.42 -10.17 -8.90
C LYS A 52 6.12 -11.66 -8.84
N THR A 53 6.18 -12.22 -7.62
CA THR A 53 6.02 -13.67 -7.36
C THR A 53 4.73 -13.96 -6.61
N TRP A 54 4.19 -15.16 -6.80
CA TRP A 54 3.00 -15.62 -6.07
C TRP A 54 3.21 -15.61 -4.56
N ARG A 55 4.37 -16.09 -4.10
CA ARG A 55 4.70 -16.08 -2.66
C ARG A 55 4.81 -14.66 -2.10
N GLY A 56 5.42 -13.75 -2.87
CA GLY A 56 5.48 -12.33 -2.49
C GLY A 56 4.09 -11.71 -2.40
N PHE A 57 3.21 -11.99 -3.35
CA PHE A 57 1.84 -11.48 -3.35
C PHE A 57 1.05 -11.95 -2.13
N PHE A 58 0.97 -13.27 -1.91
CA PHE A 58 0.20 -13.80 -0.77
C PHE A 58 0.84 -13.47 0.58
N GLY A 59 2.17 -13.53 0.69
CA GLY A 59 2.88 -13.14 1.91
C GLY A 59 2.74 -11.65 2.23
N GLY A 60 2.80 -10.80 1.22
CA GLY A 60 2.54 -9.37 1.36
C GLY A 60 1.11 -9.07 1.79
N ALA A 61 0.12 -9.66 1.10
CA ALA A 61 -1.30 -9.49 1.45
C ALA A 61 -1.59 -9.96 2.89
N ALA A 62 -1.13 -11.15 3.25
CA ALA A 62 -1.28 -11.68 4.61
C ALA A 62 -0.65 -10.75 5.66
N SER A 63 0.52 -10.17 5.38
CA SER A 63 1.19 -9.23 6.29
C SER A 63 0.39 -7.94 6.48
N GLY A 64 -0.17 -7.38 5.41
CA GLY A 64 -1.01 -6.18 5.50
C GLY A 64 -2.32 -6.43 6.23
N ILE A 65 -2.97 -7.58 5.97
CA ILE A 65 -4.19 -8.00 6.67
C ILE A 65 -3.88 -8.24 8.16
N ALA A 66 -2.80 -8.95 8.49
CA ALA A 66 -2.41 -9.20 9.87
C ALA A 66 -2.14 -7.90 10.64
N LEU A 67 -1.46 -6.93 10.01
CA LEU A 67 -1.28 -5.60 10.60
C LEU A 67 -2.62 -4.92 10.83
N GLY A 68 -3.52 -4.91 9.85
CA GLY A 68 -4.85 -4.32 10.00
C GLY A 68 -5.67 -4.97 11.12
N LEU A 69 -5.62 -6.30 11.25
CA LEU A 69 -6.28 -7.01 12.36
C LEU A 69 -5.68 -6.63 13.73
N LEU A 70 -4.36 -6.50 13.82
CA LEU A 70 -3.70 -5.98 15.02
C LEU A 70 -4.15 -4.56 15.34
N MET A 71 -4.29 -3.70 14.33
CA MET A 71 -4.79 -2.32 14.51
C MET A 71 -6.23 -2.31 15.03
N LEU A 72 -7.11 -3.18 14.52
CA LEU A 72 -8.47 -3.33 15.05
C LEU A 72 -8.46 -3.76 16.52
N LEU A 73 -7.62 -4.72 16.87
CA LEU A 73 -7.47 -5.18 18.26
C LEU A 73 -7.02 -4.03 19.16
N LEU A 74 -5.99 -3.29 18.77
CA LEU A 74 -5.47 -2.14 19.52
C LEU A 74 -6.51 -1.03 19.65
N ALA A 75 -7.24 -0.69 18.59
CA ALA A 75 -8.30 0.29 18.62
C ALA A 75 -9.44 -0.10 19.59
N ASN A 76 -9.83 -1.39 19.59
CA ASN A 76 -10.84 -1.90 20.51
C ASN A 76 -10.35 -1.85 21.98
N ILE A 77 -9.11 -2.25 22.24
CA ILE A 77 -8.52 -2.17 23.61
C ILE A 77 -8.44 -0.71 24.08
N ALA A 78 -8.10 0.22 23.18
CA ALA A 78 -8.03 1.65 23.47
C ALA A 78 -9.41 2.33 23.57
N GLY A 79 -10.51 1.61 23.28
CA GLY A 79 -11.87 2.17 23.30
C GLY A 79 -12.15 3.16 22.16
N TRP A 80 -11.39 3.07 21.05
CA TRP A 80 -11.61 3.96 19.91
C TRP A 80 -12.87 3.54 19.13
N SER A 81 -13.75 4.50 18.87
CA SER A 81 -14.98 4.25 18.13
C SER A 81 -14.72 3.83 16.68
N GLY A 82 -15.67 3.12 16.09
CA GLY A 82 -15.62 2.74 14.67
C GLY A 82 -14.38 1.94 14.28
N ASN A 83 -13.90 1.04 15.19
CA ASN A 83 -12.68 0.24 14.94
C ASN A 83 -11.48 1.10 14.50
N GLY A 84 -11.27 2.23 15.16
CA GLY A 84 -10.17 3.15 14.86
C GLY A 84 -10.30 3.85 13.50
N GLY A 85 -11.55 4.08 13.04
CA GLY A 85 -11.86 4.79 11.79
C GLY A 85 -12.10 3.86 10.58
N PHE A 86 -11.98 2.53 10.73
CA PHE A 86 -12.30 1.59 9.65
C PHE A 86 -13.80 1.31 9.50
N GLY A 87 -14.63 1.77 10.44
CA GLY A 87 -16.07 1.57 10.46
C GLY A 87 -16.50 0.29 11.19
N PRO A 88 -17.76 -0.17 11.01
CA PRO A 88 -18.26 -1.41 11.60
C PRO A 88 -17.36 -2.62 11.23
N THR A 89 -17.33 -3.63 12.10
CA THR A 89 -16.39 -4.77 11.96
C THR A 89 -16.37 -5.41 10.57
N GLY A 90 -17.53 -5.64 9.95
CA GLY A 90 -17.60 -6.21 8.60
C GLY A 90 -16.97 -5.30 7.55
N GLN A 91 -17.23 -4.00 7.62
CA GLN A 91 -16.61 -2.99 6.75
C GLN A 91 -15.09 -2.92 7.01
N ALA A 92 -14.68 -2.88 8.28
CA ALA A 92 -13.29 -2.80 8.67
C ALA A 92 -12.45 -3.96 8.09
N LEU A 93 -12.95 -5.20 8.19
CA LEU A 93 -12.30 -6.37 7.60
C LEU A 93 -12.20 -6.26 6.08
N GLY A 94 -13.28 -5.80 5.42
CA GLY A 94 -13.28 -5.58 3.97
C GLY A 94 -12.31 -4.50 3.55
N VAL A 95 -12.34 -3.33 4.18
CA VAL A 95 -11.45 -2.20 3.88
C VAL A 95 -9.97 -2.62 4.03
N ILE A 96 -9.60 -3.23 5.17
CA ILE A 96 -8.24 -3.69 5.43
C ILE A 96 -7.78 -4.67 4.37
N THR A 97 -8.62 -5.66 4.03
CA THR A 97 -8.28 -6.66 3.02
C THR A 97 -8.08 -6.02 1.65
N LEU A 98 -8.99 -5.12 1.25
CA LEU A 98 -8.91 -4.47 -0.06
C LEU A 98 -7.78 -3.44 -0.14
N LEU A 99 -7.43 -2.76 0.95
CA LEU A 99 -6.22 -1.93 1.00
C LEU A 99 -4.96 -2.77 0.81
N ALA A 100 -4.84 -3.90 1.52
CA ALA A 100 -3.67 -4.77 1.44
C ALA A 100 -3.52 -5.41 0.04
N VAL A 101 -4.59 -5.97 -0.52
CA VAL A 101 -4.58 -6.58 -1.85
C VAL A 101 -4.44 -5.53 -2.94
N GLY A 102 -5.19 -4.44 -2.84
CA GLY A 102 -5.17 -3.34 -3.80
C GLY A 102 -3.80 -2.69 -3.93
N SER A 103 -3.05 -2.58 -2.83
CA SER A 103 -1.69 -2.05 -2.87
C SER A 103 -0.75 -2.91 -3.71
N LEU A 104 -0.84 -4.23 -3.59
CA LEU A 104 -0.05 -5.16 -4.40
C LEU A 104 -0.48 -5.16 -5.88
N LEU A 105 -1.78 -5.03 -6.15
CA LEU A 105 -2.29 -4.88 -7.51
C LEU A 105 -1.82 -3.58 -8.17
N GLY A 106 -1.78 -2.47 -7.42
CA GLY A 106 -1.25 -1.20 -7.89
C GLY A 106 0.23 -1.29 -8.26
N ASP A 107 1.05 -1.86 -7.40
CA ASP A 107 2.47 -2.11 -7.65
C ASP A 107 2.72 -3.09 -8.83
N MET A 108 1.83 -4.07 -9.01
CA MET A 108 1.86 -4.93 -10.20
C MET A 108 1.53 -4.15 -11.48
N LEU A 109 0.51 -3.29 -11.43
CA LEU A 109 0.15 -2.41 -12.55
C LEU A 109 1.29 -1.46 -12.89
N GLY A 110 1.94 -0.86 -11.88
CA GLY A 110 3.15 -0.06 -12.04
C GLY A 110 4.27 -0.84 -12.75
N SER A 111 4.49 -2.08 -12.32
CA SER A 111 5.46 -2.97 -12.96
C SER A 111 5.10 -3.27 -14.42
N PHE A 112 3.83 -3.53 -14.71
CA PHE A 112 3.33 -3.75 -16.08
C PHE A 112 3.58 -2.51 -16.97
N ILE A 113 3.22 -1.31 -16.49
CA ILE A 113 3.43 -0.05 -17.22
C ILE A 113 4.92 0.15 -17.51
N LYS A 114 5.81 -0.06 -16.53
CA LYS A 114 7.26 0.03 -16.72
C LYS A 114 7.74 -0.86 -17.87
N ARG A 115 7.25 -2.11 -17.95
CA ARG A 115 7.61 -3.01 -19.06
C ARG A 115 7.11 -2.49 -20.40
N ARG A 116 5.98 -1.78 -20.46
CA ARG A 116 5.47 -1.16 -21.71
C ARG A 116 6.29 0.06 -22.11
N LEU A 117 6.85 0.80 -21.16
CA LEU A 117 7.67 1.98 -21.39
C LEU A 117 9.17 1.68 -21.58
N ASP A 118 9.57 0.43 -21.74
CA ASP A 118 10.99 0.00 -21.83
C ASP A 118 11.87 0.40 -20.65
N VAL A 119 11.29 0.64 -19.49
CA VAL A 119 12.05 0.96 -18.30
C VAL A 119 12.79 -0.30 -17.82
N PRO A 120 14.13 -0.31 -17.76
CA PRO A 120 14.89 -1.48 -17.33
C PRO A 120 14.55 -1.89 -15.90
N ARG A 121 14.83 -3.18 -15.56
CA ARG A 121 14.69 -3.65 -14.19
C ARG A 121 15.60 -2.84 -13.26
N GLY A 122 15.06 -2.38 -12.13
CA GLY A 122 15.79 -1.56 -11.16
C GLY A 122 15.86 -0.07 -11.50
N ALA A 123 15.47 0.36 -12.70
CA ALA A 123 15.39 1.78 -13.03
C ALA A 123 14.19 2.44 -12.34
N LYS A 124 14.37 3.70 -11.96
CA LYS A 124 13.37 4.52 -11.28
C LYS A 124 12.33 5.07 -12.25
N LEU A 125 11.10 5.10 -11.80
CA LEU A 125 10.06 5.97 -12.35
C LEU A 125 9.47 6.77 -11.16
N PRO A 126 10.09 7.90 -10.78
CA PRO A 126 10.03 8.45 -9.41
C PRO A 126 8.62 8.60 -8.84
N VAL A 127 7.70 9.24 -9.55
CA VAL A 127 6.34 9.48 -9.04
C VAL A 127 5.54 8.17 -9.03
N MET A 128 5.62 7.37 -10.09
CA MET A 128 4.85 6.14 -10.22
C MET A 128 5.26 5.12 -9.16
N ASP A 129 6.58 4.93 -8.95
CA ASP A 129 7.09 3.98 -7.96
C ASP A 129 6.74 4.31 -6.51
N GLN A 130 6.39 5.57 -6.25
CA GLN A 130 6.05 6.03 -4.91
C GLN A 130 4.56 5.90 -4.61
N TYR A 131 3.69 5.98 -5.61
CA TYR A 131 2.25 6.10 -5.41
C TYR A 131 1.43 4.98 -6.05
N ASP A 132 2.01 4.14 -6.91
CA ASP A 132 1.29 3.06 -7.60
C ASP A 132 0.52 2.15 -6.64
N PHE A 133 1.15 1.75 -5.53
CA PHE A 133 0.55 0.92 -4.52
C PHE A 133 -0.61 1.63 -3.78
N LEU A 134 -0.45 2.92 -3.49
CA LEU A 134 -1.46 3.72 -2.80
C LEU A 134 -2.67 3.97 -3.71
N ILE A 135 -2.42 4.30 -4.98
CA ILE A 135 -3.46 4.44 -6.00
C ILE A 135 -4.24 3.14 -6.15
N GLY A 136 -3.54 2.00 -6.27
CA GLY A 136 -4.17 0.69 -6.36
C GLY A 136 -5.01 0.34 -5.13
N ALA A 137 -4.49 0.61 -3.92
CA ALA A 137 -5.19 0.40 -2.67
C ALA A 137 -6.48 1.22 -2.58
N PHE A 138 -6.39 2.53 -2.85
CA PHE A 138 -7.55 3.44 -2.78
C PHE A 138 -8.56 3.20 -3.88
N LEU A 139 -8.12 2.82 -5.07
CA LEU A 139 -9.02 2.49 -6.16
C LEU A 139 -9.86 1.24 -5.83
N VAL A 140 -9.21 0.17 -5.36
CA VAL A 140 -9.90 -1.08 -5.03
C VAL A 140 -10.80 -0.91 -3.80
N ALA A 141 -10.30 -0.28 -2.73
CA ALA A 141 -11.10 -0.02 -1.54
C ALA A 141 -12.23 0.99 -1.82
N GLY A 142 -11.98 2.03 -2.63
CA GLY A 142 -12.97 3.06 -2.96
C GLY A 142 -14.10 2.55 -3.86
N ILE A 143 -13.86 1.59 -4.73
CA ILE A 143 -14.93 0.94 -5.51
C ILE A 143 -15.88 0.18 -4.58
N ALA A 144 -15.37 -0.53 -3.57
CA ALA A 144 -16.19 -1.33 -2.67
C ALA A 144 -16.78 -0.52 -1.49
N TYR A 145 -16.03 0.47 -1.01
CA TYR A 145 -16.38 1.30 0.15
C TYR A 145 -16.20 2.80 -0.17
N PRO A 146 -16.97 3.36 -1.13
CA PRO A 146 -16.77 4.75 -1.58
C PRO A 146 -17.05 5.77 -0.48
N VAL A 147 -18.05 5.52 0.37
CA VAL A 147 -18.40 6.41 1.49
C VAL A 147 -17.24 6.47 2.49
N TRP A 148 -16.67 5.32 2.87
CA TRP A 148 -15.53 5.26 3.77
C TRP A 148 -14.33 6.06 3.22
N LEU A 149 -14.01 5.87 1.94
CA LEU A 149 -12.88 6.59 1.32
C LEU A 149 -13.13 8.10 1.28
N TYR A 150 -14.36 8.50 0.92
CA TYR A 150 -14.74 9.91 0.86
C TYR A 150 -14.65 10.59 2.24
N GLU A 151 -15.25 9.99 3.26
CA GLU A 151 -15.24 10.53 4.62
C GLU A 151 -13.84 10.57 5.24
N SER A 152 -13.02 9.53 4.99
CA SER A 152 -11.69 9.41 5.58
C SER A 152 -10.64 10.34 4.94
N TYR A 153 -10.79 10.70 3.64
CA TYR A 153 -9.72 11.38 2.91
C TYR A 153 -10.15 12.57 2.07
N LEU A 154 -11.44 12.73 1.75
CA LEU A 154 -11.89 13.73 0.77
C LEU A 154 -12.88 14.74 1.35
N GLN A 155 -13.59 14.42 2.43
CA GLN A 155 -14.62 15.27 3.00
C GLN A 155 -14.03 16.35 3.91
N GLY A 156 -14.20 17.61 3.55
CA GLY A 156 -13.86 18.73 4.42
C GLY A 156 -12.41 18.70 4.92
N TRP A 157 -12.21 18.68 6.22
CA TRP A 157 -10.88 18.66 6.85
C TRP A 157 -10.16 17.31 6.69
N SER A 158 -10.82 16.22 6.29
CA SER A 158 -10.16 14.95 5.97
C SER A 158 -9.19 15.06 4.78
N LEU A 159 -9.23 16.13 4.00
CA LEU A 159 -8.18 16.45 3.02
C LEU A 159 -6.79 16.56 3.66
N LEU A 160 -6.68 16.95 4.92
CA LEU A 160 -5.39 16.94 5.64
C LEU A 160 -4.84 15.52 5.80
N ALA A 161 -5.71 14.52 5.99
CA ALA A 161 -5.32 13.12 6.03
C ALA A 161 -4.73 12.67 4.67
N LEU A 162 -5.37 13.06 3.57
CA LEU A 162 -4.83 12.79 2.23
C LEU A 162 -3.50 13.51 1.98
N LEU A 163 -3.42 14.79 2.31
CA LEU A 163 -2.20 15.59 2.12
C LEU A 163 -1.03 15.05 2.94
N SER A 164 -1.27 14.69 4.21
CA SER A 164 -0.25 14.09 5.07
C SER A 164 0.26 12.77 4.49
N LEU A 165 -0.64 11.95 3.95
CA LEU A 165 -0.31 10.69 3.30
C LEU A 165 0.52 10.91 2.03
N LEU A 166 0.15 11.88 1.19
CA LEU A 166 0.91 12.22 -0.01
C LEU A 166 2.33 12.70 0.30
N VAL A 167 2.51 13.45 1.38
CA VAL A 167 3.84 13.92 1.81
C VAL A 167 4.64 12.80 2.47
N ALA A 168 4.00 12.00 3.33
CA ALA A 168 4.69 10.94 4.06
C ALA A 168 5.08 9.74 3.17
N THR A 169 4.29 9.41 2.15
CA THR A 169 4.51 8.23 1.30
C THR A 169 5.90 8.19 0.67
N PRO A 170 6.40 9.23 -0.01
CA PRO A 170 7.76 9.21 -0.59
C PRO A 170 8.86 9.08 0.48
N LEU A 171 8.67 9.67 1.64
CA LEU A 171 9.64 9.59 2.75
C LEU A 171 9.70 8.18 3.31
N LEU A 172 8.54 7.59 3.60
CA LEU A 172 8.43 6.22 4.11
C LEU A 172 8.92 5.20 3.07
N HIS A 173 8.53 5.37 1.81
CA HIS A 173 8.99 4.50 0.72
C HIS A 173 10.51 4.53 0.59
N ARG A 174 11.13 5.71 0.64
CA ARG A 174 12.59 5.85 0.62
C ARG A 174 13.24 5.19 1.84
N ALA A 175 12.70 5.40 3.04
CA ALA A 175 13.21 4.78 4.26
C ALA A 175 13.17 3.24 4.17
N MET A 176 12.05 2.67 3.75
CA MET A 176 11.89 1.21 3.58
C MET A 176 12.83 0.64 2.50
N ASN A 177 13.08 1.38 1.42
CA ASN A 177 14.04 0.97 0.40
C ASN A 177 15.47 0.94 0.93
N ILE A 178 15.89 1.95 1.70
CA ILE A 178 17.21 2.01 2.34
C ILE A 178 17.35 0.85 3.34
N ILE A 179 16.35 0.58 4.15
CA ILE A 179 16.34 -0.54 5.10
C ILE A 179 16.46 -1.86 4.34
N GLY A 180 15.66 -2.09 3.31
CA GLY A 180 15.71 -3.30 2.49
C GLY A 180 17.07 -3.50 1.81
N TYR A 181 17.73 -2.42 1.37
CA TYR A 181 19.07 -2.45 0.82
C TYR A 181 20.12 -2.83 1.90
N ARG A 182 20.08 -2.19 3.06
CA ARG A 182 20.97 -2.51 4.19
C ARG A 182 20.83 -3.95 4.69
N MET A 183 19.62 -4.51 4.59
CA MET A 183 19.37 -5.92 4.91
C MET A 183 19.79 -6.91 3.80
N GLY A 184 20.37 -6.44 2.70
CA GLY A 184 20.74 -7.28 1.55
C GLY A 184 19.55 -7.88 0.79
N LYS A 185 18.34 -7.32 0.97
CA LYS A 185 17.10 -7.78 0.30
C LYS A 185 16.80 -7.03 -1.00
N LYS A 186 17.45 -5.90 -1.22
CA LYS A 186 17.38 -5.10 -2.45
C LYS A 186 18.77 -4.85 -3.00
N GLU A 187 18.88 -4.79 -4.33
CA GLU A 187 20.13 -4.52 -5.03
C GLU A 187 20.49 -3.03 -5.02
N VAL A 188 19.49 -2.17 -4.79
CA VAL A 188 19.63 -0.71 -4.83
C VAL A 188 18.85 -0.05 -3.69
N PRO A 189 19.31 1.11 -3.14
CA PRO A 189 18.67 1.76 -1.98
C PRO A 189 17.44 2.62 -2.34
N TRP A 190 16.89 2.46 -3.52
CA TRP A 190 15.70 3.20 -3.98
C TRP A 190 14.65 2.28 -4.57
#